data_2bd9fee7415cd56d4970daae153b79bf
#
_entry.id   2bd9fee7415cd56d4970daae153b79bf
#
_cell.length_a   1.000
_cell.length_b   1.000
_cell.length_c   1.000
_cell.angle_alpha   90.00
_cell.angle_beta   90.00
_cell.angle_gamma   90.00
#
_symmetry.space_group_name_H-M   'P 1'
#
loop_
_entity.id
_entity.type
_entity.pdbx_description
1 polymer ?
#
loop_
_entity_poly.entity_id
_entity_poly.type
_entity_poly.pdbx_seq_one_letter_code
_entity_poly.pdbx_strand_id
1 'polypeptide(L)'
;SSGFRLNEAEMSLNEGLQALADAEEARAAGDFPTACLLANSARRPLAESYAYSVPPRQDEFRAVWCHSAFGVVGMSWDEAIEHLAASGFTAILPNMSWGGLAYYPSEVLPVYAEIDERGDQIAECLAAAKRHGVEVHVWKVNWYLGRTTEEWTEAARREGRLQIDANGEEFNWLCPSSDVNSQIEIDAMLEVVRNYDVDGIHFDYIRYPGTEGCYCPRCQERFEAWVGHRVDDWPTAVFDSDGPDRAAYFDF
;
A
#
# COMPACT_ATOMS: atom_id res chain seq x y z
N SER A 1 0.62 34.65 -9.92
CA SER A 1 1.85 34.11 -10.53
C SER A 1 1.46 32.95 -11.42
N SER A 2 1.87 32.98 -12.69
CA SER A 2 1.74 31.82 -13.57
C SER A 2 2.48 30.68 -12.92
N GLY A 3 1.90 29.51 -12.74
CA GLY A 3 2.53 28.33 -12.14
C GLY A 3 3.68 27.75 -12.99
N PHE A 4 4.17 28.51 -13.96
CA PHE A 4 5.29 28.12 -14.81
C PHE A 4 6.62 28.53 -14.18
N ARG A 5 7.57 27.62 -14.19
CA ARG A 5 8.96 27.83 -13.76
C ARG A 5 9.88 27.91 -14.98
N LEU A 6 9.63 28.91 -15.86
CA LEU A 6 10.27 28.98 -17.17
C LEU A 6 11.78 29.15 -17.11
N ASN A 7 12.32 29.86 -16.12
CA ASN A 7 13.77 30.00 -15.97
C ASN A 7 14.43 28.66 -15.63
N GLU A 8 13.82 27.90 -14.71
CA GLU A 8 14.30 26.57 -14.32
C GLU A 8 14.14 25.59 -15.49
N ALA A 9 13.04 25.70 -16.26
CA ALA A 9 12.84 24.90 -17.46
C ALA A 9 13.95 25.15 -18.50
N GLU A 10 14.32 26.41 -18.76
CA GLU A 10 15.35 26.78 -19.70
C GLU A 10 16.74 26.30 -19.21
N MET A 11 17.04 26.46 -17.92
CA MET A 11 18.30 25.98 -17.35
C MET A 11 18.45 24.47 -17.52
N SER A 12 17.44 23.71 -17.12
CA SER A 12 17.44 22.25 -17.26
C SER A 12 17.47 21.80 -18.72
N LEU A 13 16.82 22.53 -19.63
CA LEU A 13 16.89 22.25 -21.06
C LEU A 13 18.33 22.39 -21.59
N ASN A 14 18.98 23.49 -21.24
CA ASN A 14 20.34 23.76 -21.70
C ASN A 14 21.35 22.73 -21.16
N GLU A 15 21.19 22.32 -19.88
CA GLU A 15 22.00 21.26 -19.30
C GLU A 15 21.80 19.92 -20.02
N GLY A 16 20.56 19.53 -20.30
CA GLY A 16 20.25 18.31 -21.01
C GLY A 16 20.75 18.31 -22.46
N LEU A 17 20.63 19.44 -23.17
CA LEU A 17 21.13 19.59 -24.53
C LEU A 17 22.66 19.56 -24.60
N GLN A 18 23.34 20.15 -23.60
CA GLN A 18 24.80 20.07 -23.51
C GLN A 18 25.27 18.63 -23.32
N ALA A 19 24.65 17.89 -22.39
CA ALA A 19 24.98 16.48 -22.16
C ALA A 19 24.75 15.61 -23.41
N LEU A 20 23.74 15.92 -24.24
CA LEU A 20 23.51 15.24 -25.51
C LEU A 20 24.58 15.59 -26.55
N ALA A 21 24.99 16.84 -26.61
CA ALA A 21 26.07 17.29 -27.53
C ALA A 21 27.40 16.60 -27.19
N ASP A 22 27.73 16.55 -25.88
CA ASP A 22 28.93 15.85 -25.38
C ASP A 22 28.87 14.33 -25.68
N ALA A 23 27.67 13.72 -25.55
CA ALA A 23 27.46 12.32 -25.91
C ALA A 23 27.67 12.05 -27.40
N GLU A 24 27.22 12.94 -28.27
CA GLU A 24 27.43 12.84 -29.72
C GLU A 24 28.91 12.97 -30.09
N GLU A 25 29.63 13.88 -29.43
CA GLU A 25 31.08 14.04 -29.61
C GLU A 25 31.86 12.79 -29.22
N ALA A 26 31.55 12.24 -28.00
CA ALA A 26 32.17 11.00 -27.56
C ALA A 26 31.87 9.82 -28.51
N ARG A 27 30.62 9.74 -29.00
CA ARG A 27 30.22 8.73 -29.99
C ARG A 27 31.01 8.88 -31.30
N ALA A 28 31.19 10.11 -31.78
CA ALA A 28 31.97 10.39 -33.00
C ALA A 28 33.45 10.03 -32.84
N ALA A 29 33.99 10.16 -31.61
CA ALA A 29 35.33 9.76 -31.26
C ALA A 29 35.49 8.23 -31.06
N GLY A 30 34.40 7.45 -31.12
CA GLY A 30 34.40 6.00 -30.91
C GLY A 30 34.37 5.59 -29.43
N ASP A 31 34.23 6.53 -28.50
CA ASP A 31 34.09 6.25 -27.07
C ASP A 31 32.61 5.98 -26.69
N PHE A 32 32.13 4.80 -27.05
CA PHE A 32 30.75 4.40 -26.81
C PHE A 32 30.36 4.32 -25.32
N PRO A 33 31.24 3.86 -24.40
CA PRO A 33 30.91 3.86 -22.95
C PRO A 33 30.63 5.26 -22.44
N THR A 34 31.49 6.23 -22.71
CA THR A 34 31.29 7.64 -22.32
C THR A 34 30.06 8.25 -23.00
N ALA A 35 29.83 7.97 -24.28
CA ALA A 35 28.63 8.42 -24.99
C ALA A 35 27.33 7.92 -24.32
N CYS A 36 27.30 6.66 -23.91
CA CYS A 36 26.14 6.09 -23.21
C CYS A 36 25.91 6.74 -21.84
N LEU A 37 26.96 6.98 -21.07
CA LEU A 37 26.87 7.65 -19.75
C LEU A 37 26.34 9.08 -19.90
N LEU A 38 26.87 9.86 -20.84
CA LEU A 38 26.46 11.24 -21.10
C LEU A 38 25.01 11.30 -21.61
N ALA A 39 24.65 10.43 -22.57
CA ALA A 39 23.25 10.35 -23.01
C ALA A 39 22.27 10.00 -21.91
N ASN A 40 22.68 9.14 -20.99
CA ASN A 40 21.88 8.82 -19.80
C ASN A 40 21.76 10.00 -18.84
N SER A 41 22.83 10.78 -18.63
CA SER A 41 22.81 11.96 -17.76
C SER A 41 21.90 13.06 -18.28
N ALA A 42 21.68 13.16 -19.60
CA ALA A 42 20.75 14.10 -20.22
C ALA A 42 19.28 13.87 -19.88
N ARG A 43 18.90 12.64 -19.55
CA ARG A 43 17.48 12.26 -19.35
C ARG A 43 16.80 13.03 -18.23
N ARG A 44 17.49 13.20 -17.11
CA ARG A 44 16.93 13.88 -15.95
C ARG A 44 16.69 15.36 -16.22
N PRO A 45 17.68 16.17 -16.62
CA PRO A 45 17.46 17.60 -16.88
C PRO A 45 16.44 17.83 -18.00
N LEU A 46 16.37 17.00 -19.03
CA LEU A 46 15.33 17.13 -20.07
C LEU A 46 13.92 16.85 -19.52
N ALA A 47 13.77 15.85 -18.65
CA ALA A 47 12.49 15.58 -18.00
C ALA A 47 12.09 16.70 -17.03
N GLU A 48 13.03 17.25 -16.27
CA GLU A 48 12.83 18.40 -15.39
C GLU A 48 12.43 19.66 -16.18
N SER A 49 13.07 19.92 -17.32
CA SER A 49 12.70 21.03 -18.21
C SER A 49 11.24 20.94 -18.64
N TYR A 50 10.82 19.77 -19.08
CA TYR A 50 9.41 19.54 -19.43
C TYR A 50 8.49 19.77 -18.25
N ALA A 51 8.82 19.21 -17.09
CA ALA A 51 8.02 19.33 -15.87
C ALA A 51 7.87 20.80 -15.42
N TYR A 52 8.94 21.60 -15.49
CA TYR A 52 8.90 23.03 -15.14
C TYR A 52 8.14 23.88 -16.17
N SER A 53 8.03 23.43 -17.41
CA SER A 53 7.29 24.12 -18.47
C SER A 53 5.78 23.85 -18.44
N VAL A 54 5.34 22.89 -17.63
CA VAL A 54 3.91 22.54 -17.48
C VAL A 54 3.40 23.06 -16.14
N PRO A 55 2.29 23.84 -16.11
CA PRO A 55 1.74 24.29 -14.83
C PRO A 55 1.22 23.09 -14.05
N PRO A 56 1.42 23.05 -12.72
CA PRO A 56 0.79 22.02 -11.90
C PRO A 56 -0.74 22.17 -12.01
N ARG A 57 -1.44 21.06 -12.12
CA ARG A 57 -2.90 21.07 -12.00
C ARG A 57 -3.25 21.48 -10.58
N GLN A 58 -4.15 22.45 -10.47
CA GLN A 58 -4.74 22.77 -9.17
C GLN A 58 -5.64 21.59 -8.77
N ASP A 59 -5.68 21.28 -7.50
CA ASP A 59 -6.47 20.20 -6.89
C ASP A 59 -6.11 18.78 -7.36
N GLU A 60 -4.90 18.56 -7.87
CA GLU A 60 -4.41 17.23 -8.20
C GLU A 60 -3.97 16.50 -6.93
N PHE A 61 -4.61 15.35 -6.65
CA PHE A 61 -4.18 14.44 -5.59
C PHE A 61 -2.96 13.63 -6.06
N ARG A 62 -1.79 13.97 -5.55
CA ARG A 62 -0.53 13.28 -5.82
C ARG A 62 -0.07 12.57 -4.56
N ALA A 63 -0.30 11.28 -4.50
CA ALA A 63 -0.01 10.48 -3.34
C ALA A 63 1.09 9.45 -3.60
N VAL A 64 1.77 9.04 -2.54
CA VAL A 64 2.77 7.97 -2.57
C VAL A 64 2.49 6.95 -1.48
N TRP A 65 2.60 5.65 -1.81
CA TRP A 65 2.61 4.60 -0.82
C TRP A 65 3.98 4.51 -0.14
N CYS A 66 3.99 4.59 1.18
CA CYS A 66 5.16 4.31 2.00
C CYS A 66 5.00 2.94 2.65
N HIS A 67 5.71 1.94 2.12
CA HIS A 67 5.63 0.55 2.61
C HIS A 67 6.23 0.33 4.01
N SER A 68 6.96 1.31 4.52
CA SER A 68 7.52 1.28 5.87
C SER A 68 6.66 2.11 6.82
N ALA A 69 6.31 1.54 7.97
CA ALA A 69 5.70 2.29 9.06
C ALA A 69 6.67 3.29 9.72
N PHE A 70 7.94 3.20 9.42
CA PHE A 70 9.01 4.02 9.99
C PHE A 70 9.59 5.03 8.99
N GLY A 71 8.86 5.32 7.90
CA GLY A 71 9.32 6.24 6.89
C GLY A 71 10.51 5.74 6.07
N VAL A 72 11.42 6.63 5.73
CA VAL A 72 12.60 6.37 4.91
C VAL A 72 13.81 6.08 5.81
N VAL A 73 14.56 5.03 5.50
CA VAL A 73 15.76 4.67 6.26
C VAL A 73 16.77 5.84 6.26
N GLY A 74 17.18 6.24 7.45
CA GLY A 74 18.15 7.33 7.65
C GLY A 74 17.56 8.74 7.61
N MET A 75 16.23 8.86 7.52
CA MET A 75 15.52 10.15 7.61
C MET A 75 14.51 10.11 8.76
N SER A 76 14.29 11.25 9.39
CA SER A 76 13.13 11.47 10.23
C SER A 76 11.85 11.60 9.38
N TRP A 77 10.67 11.47 10.01
CA TRP A 77 9.41 11.76 9.33
C TRP A 77 9.39 13.18 8.77
N ASP A 78 9.96 14.15 9.48
CA ASP A 78 9.99 15.54 9.05
C ASP A 78 10.78 15.73 7.75
N GLU A 79 12.00 15.18 7.69
CA GLU A 79 12.84 15.23 6.48
C GLU A 79 12.18 14.50 5.30
N ALA A 80 11.59 13.33 5.54
CA ALA A 80 10.94 12.56 4.48
C ALA A 80 9.72 13.29 3.91
N ILE A 81 8.87 13.86 4.76
CA ILE A 81 7.69 14.61 4.36
C ILE A 81 8.06 15.94 3.69
N GLU A 82 9.09 16.64 4.17
CA GLU A 82 9.62 17.84 3.52
C GLU A 82 10.06 17.54 2.08
N HIS A 83 10.77 16.44 1.85
CA HIS A 83 11.17 15.99 0.52
C HIS A 83 9.98 15.68 -0.39
N LEU A 84 8.92 15.06 0.15
CA LEU A 84 7.69 14.78 -0.60
C LEU A 84 7.00 16.09 -1.00
N ALA A 85 6.80 17.00 -0.06
CA ALA A 85 6.19 18.30 -0.33
C ALA A 85 6.99 19.11 -1.36
N ALA A 86 8.32 19.17 -1.23
CA ALA A 86 9.21 19.85 -2.17
C ALA A 86 9.16 19.21 -3.58
N SER A 87 8.86 17.91 -3.67
CA SER A 87 8.67 17.18 -4.93
C SER A 87 7.25 17.31 -5.50
N GLY A 88 6.36 18.04 -4.80
CA GLY A 88 4.99 18.32 -5.24
C GLY A 88 3.98 17.23 -4.92
N PHE A 89 4.30 16.28 -4.04
CA PHE A 89 3.31 15.35 -3.50
C PHE A 89 2.40 16.04 -2.50
N THR A 90 1.13 15.67 -2.53
CA THR A 90 0.09 16.26 -1.68
C THR A 90 -0.38 15.31 -0.58
N ALA A 91 -0.07 14.02 -0.69
CA ALA A 91 -0.46 13.02 0.29
C ALA A 91 0.56 11.88 0.41
N ILE A 92 0.59 11.25 1.58
CA ILE A 92 1.34 10.02 1.86
C ILE A 92 0.40 8.95 2.43
N LEU A 93 0.60 7.70 2.00
CA LEU A 93 -0.11 6.54 2.49
C LEU A 93 0.87 5.62 3.23
N PRO A 94 1.17 5.88 4.51
CA PRO A 94 2.10 5.05 5.28
C PRO A 94 1.43 3.75 5.74
N ASN A 95 2.13 2.62 5.58
CA ASN A 95 1.64 1.30 5.98
C ASN A 95 1.78 1.11 7.49
N MET A 96 0.76 1.50 8.24
CA MET A 96 0.75 1.53 9.71
C MET A 96 0.08 0.32 10.35
N SER A 97 -0.62 -0.52 9.57
CA SER A 97 -1.38 -1.62 10.13
C SER A 97 -1.53 -2.80 9.16
N TRP A 98 -1.62 -3.99 9.73
CA TRP A 98 -1.85 -5.27 9.04
C TRP A 98 -3.01 -6.02 9.68
N GLY A 99 -3.41 -7.16 9.16
CA GLY A 99 -4.53 -7.96 9.69
C GLY A 99 -4.39 -8.39 11.16
N GLY A 100 -3.18 -8.38 11.71
CA GLY A 100 -2.92 -8.73 13.11
C GLY A 100 -1.74 -7.97 13.71
N LEU A 101 -1.43 -6.75 13.22
CA LEU A 101 -0.31 -5.96 13.73
C LEU A 101 -0.55 -4.46 13.54
N ALA A 102 -0.21 -3.66 14.56
CA ALA A 102 -0.20 -2.21 14.53
C ALA A 102 1.21 -1.65 14.76
N TYR A 103 1.58 -0.58 14.03
CA TYR A 103 2.79 0.21 14.23
C TYR A 103 2.50 1.54 14.96
N TYR A 104 1.51 1.50 15.84
CA TYR A 104 1.07 2.59 16.72
C TYR A 104 0.51 1.95 18.01
N PRO A 105 0.36 2.68 19.11
CA PRO A 105 -0.33 2.19 20.30
C PRO A 105 -1.77 1.79 19.95
N SER A 106 -2.09 0.50 20.09
CA SER A 106 -3.40 -0.08 19.75
C SER A 106 -3.95 -0.91 20.90
N GLU A 107 -5.25 -0.79 21.14
CA GLU A 107 -6.01 -1.65 22.06
C GLU A 107 -6.72 -2.80 21.31
N VAL A 108 -6.73 -2.75 19.97
CA VAL A 108 -7.43 -3.72 19.11
C VAL A 108 -6.48 -4.77 18.54
N LEU A 109 -5.30 -4.34 18.11
CA LEU A 109 -4.31 -5.20 17.45
C LEU A 109 -3.05 -5.36 18.30
N PRO A 110 -2.32 -6.48 18.16
CA PRO A 110 -0.97 -6.58 18.70
C PRO A 110 -0.10 -5.43 18.19
N VAL A 111 0.64 -4.82 19.11
CA VAL A 111 1.55 -3.72 18.79
C VAL A 111 2.93 -4.27 18.44
N TYR A 112 3.56 -3.73 17.40
CA TYR A 112 4.92 -4.07 17.04
C TYR A 112 5.89 -3.71 18.17
N ALA A 113 6.75 -4.65 18.56
CA ALA A 113 7.55 -4.56 19.78
C ALA A 113 8.46 -3.31 19.86
N GLU A 114 8.94 -2.80 18.72
CA GLU A 114 9.80 -1.61 18.70
C GLU A 114 9.03 -0.29 18.91
N ILE A 115 7.69 -0.31 18.98
CA ILE A 115 6.90 0.93 19.17
C ILE A 115 7.16 1.56 20.53
N ASP A 116 7.43 0.76 21.56
CA ASP A 116 7.80 1.27 22.90
C ASP A 116 9.08 2.13 22.87
N GLU A 117 10.01 1.80 21.96
CA GLU A 117 11.29 2.51 21.82
C GLU A 117 11.24 3.60 20.73
N ARG A 118 10.49 3.35 19.65
CA ARG A 118 10.46 4.20 18.45
C ARG A 118 9.32 5.21 18.43
N GLY A 119 8.41 5.13 19.40
CA GLY A 119 7.28 6.04 19.50
C GLY A 119 6.12 5.73 18.55
N ASP A 120 5.06 6.50 18.70
CA ASP A 120 3.83 6.42 17.90
C ASP A 120 4.05 6.93 16.48
N GLN A 121 4.12 6.02 15.53
CA GLN A 121 4.48 6.35 14.15
C GLN A 121 3.38 7.13 13.41
N ILE A 122 2.11 6.95 13.77
CA ILE A 122 1.01 7.77 13.22
C ILE A 122 1.16 9.21 13.72
N ALA A 123 1.34 9.40 15.02
CA ALA A 123 1.47 10.73 15.59
C ALA A 123 2.69 11.50 15.05
N GLU A 124 3.83 10.83 14.89
CA GLU A 124 5.04 11.44 14.33
C GLU A 124 4.86 11.83 12.85
N CYS A 125 4.29 10.93 12.04
CA CYS A 125 3.99 11.20 10.63
C CYS A 125 3.02 12.38 10.49
N LEU A 126 1.92 12.42 11.26
CA LEU A 126 0.95 13.50 11.25
C LEU A 126 1.56 14.84 11.66
N ALA A 127 2.40 14.85 12.70
CA ALA A 127 3.08 16.08 13.13
C ALA A 127 3.98 16.65 12.02
N ALA A 128 4.71 15.81 11.30
CA ALA A 128 5.50 16.19 10.14
C ALA A 128 4.62 16.69 8.99
N ALA A 129 3.63 15.92 8.62
CA ALA A 129 2.72 16.21 7.51
C ALA A 129 2.00 17.55 7.69
N LYS A 130 1.56 17.86 8.90
CA LYS A 130 0.92 19.13 9.24
C LYS A 130 1.85 20.34 9.03
N ARG A 131 3.16 20.20 9.30
CA ARG A 131 4.13 21.27 9.07
C ARG A 131 4.33 21.57 7.59
N HIS A 132 4.27 20.55 6.76
CA HIS A 132 4.60 20.65 5.33
C HIS A 132 3.36 20.66 4.41
N GLY A 133 2.15 20.60 4.97
CA GLY A 133 0.90 20.65 4.20
C GLY A 133 0.66 19.41 3.33
N VAL A 134 1.02 18.24 3.83
CA VAL A 134 0.81 16.93 3.19
C VAL A 134 -0.27 16.18 3.94
N GLU A 135 -1.23 15.59 3.23
CA GLU A 135 -2.27 14.73 3.80
C GLU A 135 -1.71 13.37 4.20
N VAL A 136 -2.26 12.77 5.27
CA VAL A 136 -1.90 11.44 5.74
C VAL A 136 -3.11 10.50 5.65
N HIS A 137 -3.00 9.49 4.81
CA HIS A 137 -3.99 8.43 4.67
C HIS A 137 -3.40 7.12 5.22
N VAL A 138 -3.81 6.72 6.41
CA VAL A 138 -3.27 5.53 7.06
C VAL A 138 -3.61 4.28 6.25
N TRP A 139 -2.58 3.59 5.77
CA TRP A 139 -2.71 2.38 4.98
C TRP A 139 -2.74 1.15 5.88
N LYS A 140 -3.83 0.38 5.77
CA LYS A 140 -4.00 -0.93 6.39
C LYS A 140 -4.03 -2.02 5.32
N VAL A 141 -3.16 -3.02 5.49
CA VAL A 141 -3.25 -4.30 4.78
C VAL A 141 -4.24 -5.19 5.52
N ASN A 142 -5.43 -5.34 4.96
CA ASN A 142 -6.51 -6.13 5.54
C ASN A 142 -6.28 -7.64 5.31
N TRP A 143 -6.84 -8.44 6.20
CA TRP A 143 -6.89 -9.90 6.16
C TRP A 143 -5.55 -10.63 6.21
N TYR A 144 -4.47 -10.07 5.68
CA TYR A 144 -3.19 -10.76 5.58
C TYR A 144 -2.38 -10.69 6.88
N LEU A 145 -1.92 -11.85 7.35
CA LEU A 145 -1.20 -12.03 8.61
C LEU A 145 0.34 -12.10 8.46
N GLY A 146 0.88 -11.71 7.31
CA GLY A 146 2.31 -11.91 6.99
C GLY A 146 3.32 -11.19 7.89
N ARG A 147 2.86 -10.26 8.73
CA ARG A 147 3.71 -9.54 9.70
C ARG A 147 3.22 -9.63 11.14
N THR A 148 2.19 -10.43 11.40
CA THR A 148 1.65 -10.59 12.75
C THR A 148 2.50 -11.55 13.59
N THR A 149 2.25 -11.58 14.90
CA THR A 149 2.91 -12.52 15.80
C THR A 149 2.38 -13.93 15.59
N GLU A 150 3.23 -14.93 15.85
CA GLU A 150 2.83 -16.34 15.79
C GLU A 150 1.67 -16.63 16.77
N GLU A 151 1.72 -16.04 17.96
CA GLU A 151 0.64 -16.19 18.98
C GLU A 151 -0.72 -15.75 18.44
N TRP A 152 -0.79 -14.61 17.75
CA TRP A 152 -2.03 -14.12 17.14
C TRP A 152 -2.52 -15.04 16.02
N THR A 153 -1.61 -15.49 15.17
CA THR A 153 -1.92 -16.42 14.08
C THR A 153 -2.43 -17.74 14.61
N GLU A 154 -1.78 -18.30 15.65
CA GLU A 154 -2.22 -19.52 16.31
C GLU A 154 -3.57 -19.38 17.02
N ALA A 155 -3.86 -18.21 17.59
CA ALA A 155 -5.18 -17.93 18.14
C ALA A 155 -6.25 -17.92 17.04
N ALA A 156 -5.98 -17.24 15.92
CA ALA A 156 -6.88 -17.23 14.76
C ALA A 156 -7.11 -18.64 14.19
N ARG A 157 -6.06 -19.46 14.14
CA ARG A 157 -6.13 -20.88 13.72
C ARG A 157 -7.01 -21.71 14.63
N ARG A 158 -6.77 -21.68 15.95
CA ARG A 158 -7.57 -22.44 16.93
C ARG A 158 -9.05 -22.06 16.89
N GLU A 159 -9.39 -20.85 16.53
CA GLU A 159 -10.74 -20.34 16.42
C GLU A 159 -11.37 -20.55 15.03
N GLY A 160 -10.66 -21.21 14.12
CA GLY A 160 -11.12 -21.47 12.75
C GLY A 160 -11.36 -20.19 11.95
N ARG A 161 -10.53 -19.15 12.17
CA ARG A 161 -10.69 -17.84 11.53
C ARG A 161 -9.81 -17.63 10.31
N LEU A 162 -8.92 -18.60 9.97
CA LEU A 162 -8.09 -18.55 8.79
C LEU A 162 -8.86 -18.99 7.54
N GLN A 163 -8.40 -18.55 6.38
CA GLN A 163 -8.87 -19.07 5.10
C GLN A 163 -8.33 -20.49 4.89
N ILE A 164 -9.11 -21.32 4.19
CA ILE A 164 -8.78 -22.71 3.86
C ILE A 164 -8.96 -22.92 2.36
N ASP A 165 -7.99 -23.57 1.71
CA ASP A 165 -8.06 -23.90 0.29
C ASP A 165 -8.97 -25.13 0.00
N ALA A 166 -9.10 -25.52 -1.26
CA ALA A 166 -9.91 -26.65 -1.67
C ALA A 166 -9.32 -28.01 -1.23
N ASN A 167 -8.05 -28.07 -0.81
CA ASN A 167 -7.41 -29.28 -0.27
C ASN A 167 -7.50 -29.36 1.26
N GLY A 168 -8.06 -28.34 1.90
CA GLY A 168 -8.13 -28.23 3.35
C GLY A 168 -6.90 -27.60 4.01
N GLU A 169 -5.99 -27.01 3.23
CA GLU A 169 -4.80 -26.35 3.73
C GLU A 169 -5.09 -24.89 4.10
N GLU A 170 -4.54 -24.44 5.23
CA GLU A 170 -4.75 -23.08 5.74
C GLU A 170 -3.84 -22.06 5.06
N PHE A 171 -4.40 -20.89 4.75
CA PHE A 171 -3.65 -19.70 4.36
C PHE A 171 -3.33 -18.81 5.55
N ASN A 172 -2.25 -18.05 5.45
CA ASN A 172 -1.94 -17.00 6.40
C ASN A 172 -2.79 -15.71 6.15
N TRP A 173 -4.10 -15.93 6.01
CA TRP A 173 -5.11 -14.91 5.74
C TRP A 173 -6.34 -15.13 6.61
N LEU A 174 -6.88 -14.05 7.15
CA LEU A 174 -8.15 -14.06 7.86
C LEU A 174 -9.32 -14.29 6.90
N CYS A 175 -10.26 -15.15 7.26
CA CYS A 175 -11.47 -15.37 6.47
C CYS A 175 -12.45 -14.20 6.64
N PRO A 176 -12.86 -13.50 5.56
CA PRO A 176 -13.82 -12.40 5.64
C PRO A 176 -15.23 -12.84 6.08
N SER A 177 -15.56 -14.11 5.90
CA SER A 177 -16.84 -14.68 6.37
C SER A 177 -16.91 -14.84 7.89
N SER A 178 -15.82 -14.61 8.60
CA SER A 178 -15.80 -14.57 10.08
C SER A 178 -16.21 -13.20 10.57
N ASP A 179 -17.35 -13.11 11.27
CA ASP A 179 -17.82 -11.86 11.86
C ASP A 179 -16.81 -11.28 12.88
N VAL A 180 -16.09 -12.15 13.59
CA VAL A 180 -15.00 -11.74 14.49
C VAL A 180 -13.89 -11.05 13.74
N ASN A 181 -13.45 -11.60 12.60
CA ASN A 181 -12.43 -10.98 11.78
C ASN A 181 -12.89 -9.64 11.21
N SER A 182 -14.12 -9.60 10.68
CA SER A 182 -14.69 -8.35 10.13
C SER A 182 -14.79 -7.27 11.20
N GLN A 183 -15.18 -7.66 12.44
CA GLN A 183 -15.27 -6.71 13.55
C GLN A 183 -13.89 -6.18 13.96
N ILE A 184 -12.87 -7.05 14.05
CA ILE A 184 -11.49 -6.64 14.36
C ILE A 184 -10.96 -5.66 13.29
N GLU A 185 -11.20 -5.95 12.00
CA GLU A 185 -10.79 -5.06 10.91
C GLU A 185 -11.46 -3.69 11.00
N ILE A 186 -12.76 -3.65 11.31
CA ILE A 186 -13.52 -2.42 11.50
C ILE A 186 -13.02 -1.66 12.73
N ASP A 187 -12.86 -2.35 13.86
CA ASP A 187 -12.46 -1.70 15.12
C ASP A 187 -11.06 -1.11 15.03
N ALA A 188 -10.12 -1.79 14.36
CA ALA A 188 -8.78 -1.28 14.13
C ALA A 188 -8.77 0.02 13.32
N MET A 189 -9.63 0.13 12.30
CA MET A 189 -9.73 1.34 11.50
C MET A 189 -10.47 2.46 12.25
N LEU A 190 -11.51 2.11 13.02
CA LEU A 190 -12.20 3.06 13.89
C LEU A 190 -11.30 3.60 15.00
N GLU A 191 -10.41 2.77 15.55
CA GLU A 191 -9.41 3.19 16.51
C GLU A 191 -8.52 4.31 15.96
N VAL A 192 -8.00 4.12 14.73
CA VAL A 192 -7.19 5.13 14.06
C VAL A 192 -7.97 6.44 13.89
N VAL A 193 -9.17 6.38 13.34
CA VAL A 193 -9.99 7.59 13.08
C VAL A 193 -10.40 8.31 14.37
N ARG A 194 -10.58 7.59 15.47
CA ARG A 194 -10.95 8.18 16.76
C ARG A 194 -9.78 8.82 17.50
N ASN A 195 -8.59 8.24 17.35
CA ASN A 195 -7.43 8.65 18.13
C ASN A 195 -6.53 9.64 17.38
N TYR A 196 -6.65 9.74 16.05
CA TYR A 196 -5.77 10.55 15.21
C TYR A 196 -6.55 11.41 14.23
N ASP A 197 -6.07 12.63 13.99
CA ASP A 197 -6.60 13.58 13.01
C ASP A 197 -6.03 13.27 11.61
N VAL A 198 -6.32 12.04 11.11
CA VAL A 198 -5.89 11.58 9.79
C VAL A 198 -6.83 12.13 8.71
N ASP A 199 -6.28 12.43 7.53
CA ASP A 199 -7.06 12.90 6.39
C ASP A 199 -7.85 11.77 5.73
N GLY A 200 -7.38 10.53 5.88
CA GLY A 200 -8.07 9.36 5.35
C GLY A 200 -7.52 8.03 5.83
N ILE A 201 -8.20 6.99 5.39
CA ILE A 201 -7.80 5.60 5.58
C ILE A 201 -7.72 4.95 4.21
N HIS A 202 -6.66 4.18 3.98
CA HIS A 202 -6.47 3.41 2.77
C HIS A 202 -6.57 1.91 3.07
N PHE A 203 -7.60 1.28 2.50
CA PHE A 203 -7.80 -0.17 2.58
C PHE A 203 -7.02 -0.86 1.47
N ASP A 204 -6.22 -1.84 1.84
CA ASP A 204 -5.53 -2.71 0.90
C ASP A 204 -5.82 -4.18 1.24
N TYR A 205 -5.64 -5.05 0.28
CA TYR A 205 -5.94 -6.48 0.41
C TYR A 205 -7.39 -6.79 0.84
N ILE A 206 -8.35 -5.91 0.50
CA ILE A 206 -9.80 -6.19 0.59
C ILE A 206 -10.17 -7.14 -0.54
N ARG A 207 -9.62 -8.33 -0.49
CA ARG A 207 -9.78 -9.39 -1.49
C ARG A 207 -9.32 -10.72 -0.94
N TYR A 208 -9.65 -11.78 -1.64
CA TYR A 208 -9.00 -13.07 -1.46
C TYR A 208 -7.61 -13.05 -2.11
N PRO A 209 -6.65 -13.89 -1.65
CA PRO A 209 -5.31 -13.97 -2.26
C PRO A 209 -5.34 -14.44 -3.71
N GLY A 210 -6.32 -15.25 -4.06
CA GLY A 210 -6.55 -15.80 -5.40
C GLY A 210 -7.87 -16.57 -5.44
N THR A 211 -8.01 -17.46 -6.41
CA THR A 211 -9.17 -18.35 -6.56
C THR A 211 -9.05 -19.62 -5.72
N GLU A 212 -7.96 -19.79 -4.99
CA GLU A 212 -7.67 -20.97 -4.18
C GLU A 212 -8.45 -21.03 -2.86
N GLY A 213 -9.06 -19.95 -2.45
CA GLY A 213 -9.81 -19.87 -1.18
C GLY A 213 -10.87 -18.78 -1.17
N CYS A 214 -11.81 -18.78 -0.22
CA CYS A 214 -11.83 -19.58 1.01
C CYS A 214 -12.93 -20.64 0.98
N TYR A 215 -12.62 -21.87 1.34
CA TYR A 215 -13.58 -22.98 1.37
C TYR A 215 -13.77 -23.52 2.80
N CYS A 216 -13.56 -22.71 3.82
CA CYS A 216 -13.76 -23.11 5.21
C CYS A 216 -15.25 -23.41 5.51
N PRO A 217 -15.55 -24.16 6.59
CA PRO A 217 -16.94 -24.53 6.94
C PRO A 217 -17.87 -23.32 7.07
N ARG A 218 -17.37 -22.18 7.54
CA ARG A 218 -18.16 -20.95 7.66
C ARG A 218 -18.54 -20.36 6.30
N CYS A 219 -17.62 -20.43 5.32
CA CYS A 219 -17.92 -20.03 3.95
C CYS A 219 -19.01 -20.94 3.36
N GLN A 220 -18.95 -22.26 3.61
CA GLN A 220 -20.00 -23.19 3.20
C GLN A 220 -21.35 -22.82 3.79
N GLU A 221 -21.44 -22.67 5.12
CA GLU A 221 -22.68 -22.31 5.80
C GLU A 221 -23.30 -21.01 5.27
N ARG A 222 -22.49 -19.98 5.06
CA ARG A 222 -22.96 -18.68 4.55
C ARG A 222 -23.39 -18.77 3.09
N PHE A 223 -22.66 -19.52 2.27
CA PHE A 223 -23.01 -19.73 0.88
C PHE A 223 -24.31 -20.52 0.75
N GLU A 224 -24.48 -21.64 1.49
CA GLU A 224 -25.70 -22.43 1.51
C GLU A 224 -26.92 -21.60 1.94
N ALA A 225 -26.75 -20.73 2.92
CA ALA A 225 -27.80 -19.79 3.36
C ALA A 225 -28.13 -18.77 2.25
N TRP A 226 -27.13 -18.29 1.50
CA TRP A 226 -27.30 -17.31 0.42
C TRP A 226 -27.93 -17.93 -0.81
N VAL A 227 -27.45 -19.10 -1.25
CA VAL A 227 -27.94 -19.79 -2.46
C VAL A 227 -29.29 -20.51 -2.23
N GLY A 228 -29.63 -20.80 -0.98
CA GLY A 228 -30.91 -21.38 -0.57
C GLY A 228 -31.00 -22.90 -0.66
N HIS A 229 -29.90 -23.59 -0.86
CA HIS A 229 -29.82 -25.05 -0.83
C HIS A 229 -28.50 -25.54 -0.21
N ARG A 230 -28.48 -26.81 0.18
CA ARG A 230 -27.28 -27.45 0.72
C ARG A 230 -26.37 -27.88 -0.43
N VAL A 231 -25.06 -27.75 -0.24
CA VAL A 231 -24.00 -28.17 -1.15
C VAL A 231 -23.34 -29.45 -0.60
N ASP A 232 -23.76 -30.61 -1.09
CA ASP A 232 -23.33 -31.91 -0.52
C ASP A 232 -21.86 -32.27 -0.86
N ASP A 233 -21.33 -31.77 -1.98
CA ASP A 233 -19.95 -32.04 -2.44
C ASP A 233 -19.07 -30.79 -2.31
N TRP A 234 -18.93 -30.31 -1.08
CA TRP A 234 -18.08 -29.18 -0.76
C TRP A 234 -16.62 -29.62 -0.56
N PRO A 235 -15.60 -28.89 -1.13
CA PRO A 235 -15.73 -27.69 -1.99
C PRO A 235 -15.81 -27.97 -3.49
N THR A 236 -15.84 -29.23 -3.93
CA THR A 236 -15.80 -29.62 -5.35
C THR A 236 -16.85 -28.90 -6.18
N ALA A 237 -18.09 -28.84 -5.70
CA ALA A 237 -19.22 -28.22 -6.38
C ALA A 237 -19.03 -26.71 -6.68
N VAL A 238 -18.18 -26.03 -5.92
CA VAL A 238 -17.91 -24.59 -6.07
C VAL A 238 -16.49 -24.30 -6.58
N PHE A 239 -15.58 -25.26 -6.48
CA PHE A 239 -14.18 -25.10 -6.89
C PHE A 239 -13.92 -25.58 -8.31
N ASP A 240 -14.40 -26.74 -8.70
CA ASP A 240 -14.13 -27.34 -9.99
C ASP A 240 -14.72 -26.52 -11.13
N SER A 241 -14.06 -26.55 -12.29
CA SER A 241 -14.43 -25.74 -13.47
C SER A 241 -15.84 -26.01 -13.99
N ASP A 242 -16.34 -27.21 -13.77
CA ASP A 242 -17.67 -27.71 -14.13
C ASP A 242 -18.58 -27.92 -12.90
N GLY A 243 -18.15 -27.45 -11.74
CA GLY A 243 -18.91 -27.51 -10.51
C GLY A 243 -20.27 -26.79 -10.63
N PRO A 244 -21.39 -27.44 -10.20
CA PRO A 244 -22.74 -26.92 -10.44
C PRO A 244 -23.00 -25.57 -9.75
N ASP A 245 -22.34 -25.29 -8.63
CA ASP A 245 -22.52 -24.07 -7.83
C ASP A 245 -21.38 -23.07 -7.99
N ARG A 246 -20.40 -23.34 -8.86
CA ARG A 246 -19.22 -22.49 -9.05
C ARG A 246 -19.58 -21.05 -9.41
N ALA A 247 -20.45 -20.86 -10.40
CA ALA A 247 -20.83 -19.51 -10.83
C ALA A 247 -21.50 -18.72 -9.70
N ALA A 248 -22.39 -19.37 -8.97
CA ALA A 248 -23.07 -18.76 -7.83
C ALA A 248 -22.09 -18.41 -6.69
N TYR A 249 -21.04 -19.23 -6.47
CA TYR A 249 -20.04 -18.96 -5.46
C TYR A 249 -19.14 -17.76 -5.79
N PHE A 250 -18.90 -17.46 -7.04
CA PHE A 250 -18.19 -16.26 -7.46
C PHE A 250 -19.04 -14.98 -7.35
N ASP A 251 -20.37 -15.12 -7.35
CA ASP A 251 -21.29 -14.01 -7.14
C ASP A 251 -21.58 -13.74 -5.65
N PHE A 252 -21.31 -14.72 -4.78
CA PHE A 252 -21.45 -14.64 -3.33
C PHE A 252 -20.31 -13.87 -2.68
#